data_594ae91b37af21777cd6332865c36b1b
#
_entry.id   594ae91b37af21777cd6332865c36b1b
#
_cell.length_a   1.000
_cell.length_b   1.000
_cell.length_c   1.000
_cell.angle_alpha   90.00
_cell.angle_beta   90.00
_cell.angle_gamma   90.00
#
_symmetry.space_group_name_H-M   'P 1'
#
loop_
_entity.id
_entity.type
_entity.pdbx_description
1 polymer ?
#
loop_
_entity_poly.entity_id
_entity_poly.type
_entity_poly.pdbx_seq_one_letter_code
_entity_poly.pdbx_strand_id
1 'polypeptide(L)'
;EGEIGIRGELVGPGRHFYCPVWWQREIVEDVVIQPGEVGIVTCKLGDPLPAGQFLVDGDIGETLSKGVLRKALGPGRYRINPYGYEVKLVTTEQNPSGNQVKYSGWVDSPSGYVGVETNLADNPAAVPPQCSGIQSEVMPPGIYPINTKEQQIDIVEIGYRESTIAVTKQRDANGQVLLDEAGEPQVADMSDGINFPSSDGF
;
A
#
# COMPACT_ATOMS: atom_id res chain seq x y z
N GLU A 1 -40.74 21.91 -2.08
CA GLU A 1 -41.10 20.61 -2.69
C GLU A 1 -40.56 19.52 -1.78
N GLY A 2 -41.47 18.66 -1.25
CA GLY A 2 -41.09 17.63 -0.29
C GLY A 2 -40.36 16.48 -1.00
N GLU A 3 -39.12 16.25 -0.63
CA GLU A 3 -38.37 15.08 -1.10
C GLU A 3 -38.92 13.83 -0.43
N ILE A 4 -39.20 12.81 -1.22
CA ILE A 4 -39.60 11.49 -0.73
C ILE A 4 -38.39 10.57 -0.87
N GLY A 5 -37.94 9.97 0.24
CA GLY A 5 -36.83 9.05 0.22
C GLY A 5 -35.96 9.11 1.48
N ILE A 6 -34.77 8.54 1.36
CA ILE A 6 -33.80 8.50 2.46
C ILE A 6 -33.00 9.80 2.45
N ARG A 7 -32.96 10.48 3.60
CA ARG A 7 -32.13 11.69 3.73
C ARG A 7 -30.65 11.33 3.74
N GLY A 8 -29.88 12.09 2.97
CA GLY A 8 -28.42 11.93 2.93
C GLY A 8 -27.76 12.34 4.25
N GLU A 9 -28.29 13.37 4.89
CA GLU A 9 -27.76 13.91 6.14
C GLU A 9 -28.26 13.09 7.34
N LEU A 10 -27.32 12.69 8.18
CA LEU A 10 -27.60 11.95 9.42
C LEU A 10 -27.84 12.91 10.58
N VAL A 11 -28.90 12.65 11.32
CA VAL A 11 -29.23 13.40 12.53
C VAL A 11 -28.30 12.98 13.67
N GLY A 12 -27.67 13.95 14.32
CA GLY A 12 -26.75 13.71 15.43
C GLY A 12 -27.42 13.10 16.68
N PRO A 13 -26.63 12.69 17.68
CA PRO A 13 -27.15 12.20 18.94
C PRO A 13 -27.92 13.33 19.65
N GLY A 14 -29.06 12.98 20.27
CA GLY A 14 -29.91 13.96 20.98
C GLY A 14 -31.38 13.62 20.88
N ARG A 15 -32.20 14.58 21.35
CA ARG A 15 -33.65 14.49 21.22
C ARG A 15 -34.10 15.25 19.99
N HIS A 16 -34.75 14.53 19.09
CA HIS A 16 -35.27 15.10 17.84
C HIS A 16 -36.76 14.89 17.75
N PHE A 17 -37.46 15.95 17.41
CA PHE A 17 -38.89 15.88 17.12
C PHE A 17 -39.08 15.39 15.69
N TYR A 18 -39.92 14.39 15.52
CA TYR A 18 -40.36 13.91 14.23
C TYR A 18 -41.82 13.53 14.25
N CYS A 19 -42.51 13.67 13.14
CA CYS A 19 -43.88 13.22 12.99
C CYS A 19 -43.85 11.74 12.48
N PRO A 20 -44.35 10.79 13.27
CA PRO A 20 -44.29 9.36 12.90
C PRO A 20 -45.14 9.01 11.68
N VAL A 21 -46.06 9.88 11.27
CA VAL A 21 -46.90 9.70 10.08
C VAL A 21 -46.12 9.96 8.79
N TRP A 22 -45.18 10.89 8.84
CA TRP A 22 -44.42 11.34 7.65
C TRP A 22 -43.00 10.87 7.61
N TRP A 23 -42.44 10.45 8.78
CA TRP A 23 -41.03 10.10 8.92
C TRP A 23 -40.87 8.74 9.59
N GLN A 24 -40.09 7.88 8.96
CA GLN A 24 -39.55 6.69 9.58
C GLN A 24 -38.11 6.98 9.99
N ARG A 25 -37.70 6.51 11.17
CA ARG A 25 -36.34 6.63 11.66
C ARG A 25 -35.74 5.25 11.92
N GLU A 26 -34.48 5.16 11.65
CA GLU A 26 -33.64 4.00 11.99
C GLU A 26 -32.43 4.50 12.79
N ILE A 27 -32.04 3.77 13.81
CA ILE A 27 -30.83 4.05 14.58
C ILE A 27 -29.72 3.22 13.93
N VAL A 28 -28.67 3.91 13.49
CA VAL A 28 -27.49 3.32 12.86
C VAL A 28 -26.30 3.58 13.76
N GLU A 29 -25.47 2.55 13.95
CA GLU A 29 -24.23 2.67 14.71
C GLU A 29 -23.17 3.41 13.91
N ASP A 30 -22.32 4.17 14.62
CA ASP A 30 -21.14 4.79 14.01
C ASP A 30 -20.14 3.69 13.58
N VAL A 31 -19.50 3.88 12.45
CA VAL A 31 -18.39 3.03 12.01
C VAL A 31 -17.16 3.37 12.83
N VAL A 32 -16.63 2.37 13.55
CA VAL A 32 -15.42 2.53 14.37
C VAL A 32 -14.29 1.75 13.68
N ILE A 33 -13.22 2.45 13.36
CA ILE A 33 -12.01 1.89 12.76
C ILE A 33 -10.93 1.88 13.84
N GLN A 34 -10.41 0.70 14.14
CA GLN A 34 -9.39 0.52 15.16
C GLN A 34 -8.00 0.90 14.63
N PRO A 35 -7.03 1.23 15.52
CA PRO A 35 -5.63 1.34 15.12
C PRO A 35 -5.15 0.02 14.47
N GLY A 36 -4.54 0.12 13.28
CA GLY A 36 -4.13 -1.03 12.47
C GLY A 36 -5.17 -1.48 11.44
N GLU A 37 -6.35 -0.85 11.42
CA GLU A 37 -7.37 -1.08 10.39
C GLU A 37 -7.50 0.12 9.46
N VAL A 38 -7.92 -0.14 8.24
CA VAL A 38 -8.25 0.88 7.24
C VAL A 38 -9.66 0.63 6.74
N GLY A 39 -10.46 1.70 6.66
CA GLY A 39 -11.80 1.65 6.08
C GLY A 39 -11.78 2.00 4.60
N ILE A 40 -12.13 1.05 3.75
CA ILE A 40 -12.36 1.30 2.33
C ILE A 40 -13.84 1.63 2.14
N VAL A 41 -14.11 2.82 1.62
CA VAL A 41 -15.46 3.33 1.45
C VAL A 41 -15.91 3.13 0.01
N THR A 42 -17.12 2.60 -0.16
CA THR A 42 -17.78 2.49 -1.45
C THR A 42 -19.02 3.36 -1.46
N CYS A 43 -19.09 4.32 -2.36
CA CYS A 43 -20.29 5.13 -2.60
C CYS A 43 -21.28 4.32 -3.45
N LYS A 44 -22.54 4.19 -2.96
CA LYS A 44 -23.63 3.47 -3.63
C LYS A 44 -24.50 4.38 -4.48
N LEU A 45 -24.40 5.69 -4.26
CA LEU A 45 -25.20 6.72 -4.88
C LEU A 45 -24.42 7.44 -5.98
N GLY A 46 -25.16 8.07 -6.89
CA GLY A 46 -24.60 8.89 -7.95
C GLY A 46 -24.50 8.17 -9.30
N ASP A 47 -23.86 8.84 -10.23
CA ASP A 47 -23.68 8.37 -11.59
C ASP A 47 -22.59 7.31 -11.71
N PRO A 48 -22.66 6.43 -12.72
CA PRO A 48 -21.58 5.50 -12.97
C PRO A 48 -20.30 6.24 -13.33
N LEU A 49 -19.15 5.69 -12.90
CA LEU A 49 -17.84 6.24 -13.23
C LEU A 49 -17.64 6.33 -14.74
N PRO A 50 -16.96 7.37 -15.23
CA PRO A 50 -16.52 7.46 -16.61
C PRO A 50 -15.65 6.27 -17.01
N ALA A 51 -15.67 5.93 -18.31
CA ALA A 51 -14.86 4.85 -18.84
C ALA A 51 -13.35 5.14 -18.60
N GLY A 52 -12.65 4.16 -18.04
CA GLY A 52 -11.22 4.27 -17.70
C GLY A 52 -10.93 4.74 -16.28
N GLN A 53 -11.93 5.16 -15.50
CA GLN A 53 -11.78 5.44 -14.07
C GLN A 53 -12.29 4.25 -13.25
N PHE A 54 -11.52 3.87 -12.23
CA PHE A 54 -11.83 2.74 -11.35
C PHE A 54 -12.15 3.19 -9.92
N LEU A 55 -11.69 4.38 -9.53
CA LEU A 55 -11.88 4.96 -8.21
C LEU A 55 -12.55 6.31 -8.30
N VAL A 56 -13.33 6.63 -7.27
CA VAL A 56 -14.03 7.90 -7.13
C VAL A 56 -13.15 8.87 -6.35
N ASP A 57 -12.90 10.03 -6.92
CA ASP A 57 -12.21 11.11 -6.25
C ASP A 57 -13.20 11.95 -5.42
N GLY A 58 -12.75 12.42 -4.25
CA GLY A 58 -13.54 13.24 -3.33
C GLY A 58 -13.78 12.59 -1.97
N ASP A 59 -14.38 13.36 -1.08
CA ASP A 59 -14.71 12.95 0.29
C ASP A 59 -16.15 12.43 0.43
N ILE A 60 -16.44 11.79 1.57
CA ILE A 60 -17.78 11.31 1.90
C ILE A 60 -18.75 12.48 1.91
N GLY A 61 -19.83 12.39 1.14
CA GLY A 61 -20.85 13.43 1.00
C GLY A 61 -20.63 14.43 -0.14
N GLU A 62 -19.45 14.44 -0.75
CA GLU A 62 -19.11 15.36 -1.85
C GLU A 62 -19.07 14.66 -3.22
N THR A 63 -19.08 13.34 -3.22
CA THR A 63 -18.95 12.55 -4.44
C THR A 63 -20.26 12.47 -5.21
N LEU A 64 -20.19 12.73 -6.52
CA LEU A 64 -21.33 12.62 -7.45
C LEU A 64 -21.38 11.26 -8.14
N SER A 65 -20.37 10.44 -8.02
CA SER A 65 -20.24 9.16 -8.71
C SER A 65 -20.25 7.98 -7.73
N LYS A 66 -20.82 6.87 -8.17
CA LYS A 66 -20.81 5.62 -7.41
C LYS A 66 -19.54 4.84 -7.68
N GLY A 67 -18.98 4.24 -6.64
CA GLY A 67 -17.78 3.43 -6.74
C GLY A 67 -16.94 3.48 -5.46
N VAL A 68 -15.77 2.86 -5.50
CA VAL A 68 -14.84 2.86 -4.38
C VAL A 68 -14.14 4.22 -4.32
N LEU A 69 -14.18 4.86 -3.14
CA LEU A 69 -13.45 6.10 -2.92
C LEU A 69 -11.95 5.82 -2.89
N ARG A 70 -11.20 6.72 -3.52
CA ARG A 70 -9.73 6.69 -3.51
C ARG A 70 -9.19 6.88 -2.09
N LYS A 71 -9.76 7.81 -1.36
CA LYS A 71 -9.36 8.12 0.01
C LYS A 71 -9.87 7.07 0.98
N ALA A 72 -8.95 6.33 1.58
CA ALA A 72 -9.25 5.41 2.67
C ALA A 72 -9.43 6.16 4.00
N LEU A 73 -10.23 5.59 4.89
CA LEU A 73 -10.43 6.12 6.24
C LEU A 73 -9.43 5.47 7.20
N GLY A 74 -8.70 6.31 7.91
CA GLY A 74 -7.83 5.89 9.01
C GLY A 74 -8.60 5.56 10.30
N PRO A 75 -7.88 5.26 11.39
CA PRO A 75 -8.48 4.99 12.70
C PRO A 75 -9.34 6.16 13.19
N GLY A 76 -10.50 5.82 13.70
CA GLY A 76 -11.44 6.84 14.20
C GLY A 76 -12.88 6.36 14.24
N ARG A 77 -13.76 7.29 14.62
CA ARG A 77 -15.20 7.05 14.61
C ARG A 77 -15.85 7.94 13.55
N TYR A 78 -16.57 7.29 12.64
CA TYR A 78 -17.18 7.94 11.49
C TYR A 78 -18.69 7.74 11.49
N ARG A 79 -19.41 8.82 11.29
CA ARG A 79 -20.85 8.79 11.11
C ARG A 79 -21.16 8.74 9.62
N ILE A 80 -21.52 7.57 9.16
CA ILE A 80 -21.69 7.28 7.73
C ILE A 80 -23.08 6.73 7.50
N ASN A 81 -23.76 7.26 6.47
CA ASN A 81 -25.07 6.79 6.07
C ASN A 81 -24.93 5.45 5.31
N PRO A 82 -25.43 4.31 5.86
CA PRO A 82 -25.25 2.99 5.27
C PRO A 82 -26.03 2.80 3.97
N TYR A 83 -27.01 3.64 3.72
CA TYR A 83 -27.75 3.64 2.46
C TYR A 83 -26.98 4.31 1.32
N GLY A 84 -26.14 5.29 1.66
CA GLY A 84 -25.30 5.99 0.69
C GLY A 84 -23.91 5.38 0.52
N TYR A 85 -23.39 4.81 1.61
CA TYR A 85 -22.01 4.33 1.64
C TYR A 85 -21.90 2.96 2.29
N GLU A 86 -20.94 2.19 1.87
CA GLU A 86 -20.51 0.95 2.49
C GLU A 86 -19.05 1.07 2.90
N VAL A 87 -18.74 0.73 4.14
CA VAL A 87 -17.38 0.74 4.65
C VAL A 87 -16.94 -0.69 4.87
N LYS A 88 -15.89 -1.09 4.18
CA LYS A 88 -15.24 -2.37 4.39
C LYS A 88 -13.96 -2.15 5.18
N LEU A 89 -13.89 -2.74 6.37
CA LEU A 89 -12.67 -2.73 7.18
C LEU A 89 -11.68 -3.73 6.62
N VAL A 90 -10.44 -3.27 6.46
CA VAL A 90 -9.31 -4.09 6.05
C VAL A 90 -8.29 -4.04 7.17
N THR A 91 -8.01 -5.21 7.74
CA THR A 91 -6.96 -5.38 8.74
C THR A 91 -5.62 -5.60 8.07
N THR A 92 -4.56 -5.20 8.74
CA THR A 92 -3.20 -5.48 8.31
C THR A 92 -2.90 -6.95 8.57
N GLU A 93 -2.92 -7.76 7.53
CA GLU A 93 -2.42 -9.13 7.61
C GLU A 93 -0.96 -9.14 7.14
N GLN A 94 -0.07 -9.54 8.03
CA GLN A 94 1.28 -9.89 7.66
C GLN A 94 1.23 -11.25 6.97
N ASN A 95 1.41 -11.29 5.67
CA ASN A 95 1.64 -12.54 4.97
C ASN A 95 3.13 -12.85 4.96
N PRO A 96 3.60 -13.77 5.81
CA PRO A 96 4.99 -14.21 5.79
C PRO A 96 5.20 -15.15 4.60
N SER A 97 5.28 -14.61 3.41
CA SER A 97 5.65 -15.38 2.22
C SER A 97 7.03 -14.95 1.76
N GLY A 98 8.05 -15.61 2.29
CA GLY A 98 9.44 -15.33 1.94
C GLY A 98 9.95 -13.97 2.42
N ASN A 99 10.90 -13.39 1.71
CA ASN A 99 11.51 -12.09 2.03
C ASN A 99 10.63 -10.87 1.69
N GLN A 100 9.39 -11.07 1.29
CA GLN A 100 8.45 -9.99 0.97
C GLN A 100 7.28 -10.02 1.94
N VAL A 101 7.12 -8.96 2.68
CA VAL A 101 5.99 -8.77 3.59
C VAL A 101 4.93 -7.96 2.83
N LYS A 102 3.84 -8.62 2.44
CA LYS A 102 2.68 -7.93 1.86
C LYS A 102 1.76 -7.48 2.98
N TYR A 103 1.52 -6.18 3.04
CA TYR A 103 0.57 -5.59 3.97
C TYR A 103 -0.71 -5.19 3.23
N SER A 104 -1.86 -5.47 3.83
CA SER A 104 -3.13 -4.94 3.36
C SER A 104 -3.66 -3.94 4.40
N GLY A 105 -3.84 -2.68 3.96
CA GLY A 105 -4.38 -1.60 4.78
C GLY A 105 -3.33 -0.68 5.40
N TRP A 106 -2.51 -1.13 6.34
CA TRP A 106 -1.38 -0.39 6.88
C TRP A 106 -0.08 -1.03 6.42
N VAL A 107 0.85 -0.21 5.99
CA VAL A 107 2.21 -0.65 5.65
C VAL A 107 3.16 -0.13 6.71
N ASP A 108 3.88 -1.04 7.34
CA ASP A 108 4.98 -0.73 8.24
C ASP A 108 6.29 -1.05 7.51
N SER A 109 7.01 0.01 7.13
CA SER A 109 8.34 -0.10 6.54
C SER A 109 9.38 0.16 7.64
N PRO A 110 10.01 -0.89 8.17
CA PRO A 110 11.01 -0.75 9.22
C PRO A 110 12.30 -0.11 8.71
N SER A 111 13.16 0.33 9.63
CA SER A 111 14.49 0.83 9.27
C SER A 111 15.30 -0.21 8.51
N GLY A 112 15.94 0.19 7.41
CA GLY A 112 16.67 -0.70 6.51
C GLY A 112 15.80 -1.29 5.39
N TYR A 113 14.54 -0.87 5.29
CA TYR A 113 13.63 -1.26 4.22
C TYR A 113 13.03 -0.02 3.54
N VAL A 114 12.61 -0.19 2.31
CA VAL A 114 11.83 0.79 1.55
C VAL A 114 10.58 0.14 0.98
N GLY A 115 9.52 0.90 0.90
CA GLY A 115 8.31 0.49 0.21
C GLY A 115 8.38 0.84 -1.28
N VAL A 116 8.16 -0.15 -2.13
CA VAL A 116 7.98 0.06 -3.58
C VAL A 116 6.50 0.05 -3.86
N GLU A 117 5.99 1.20 -4.28
CA GLU A 117 4.58 1.41 -4.56
C GLU A 117 4.25 0.96 -5.98
N THR A 118 3.19 0.18 -6.11
CA THR A 118 2.58 -0.18 -7.40
C THR A 118 1.15 0.32 -7.42
N ASN A 119 0.86 1.29 -8.28
CA ASN A 119 -0.50 1.77 -8.49
C ASN A 119 -1.30 0.78 -9.33
N LEU A 120 -2.45 0.37 -8.84
CA LEU A 120 -3.38 -0.54 -9.53
C LEU A 120 -4.31 0.22 -10.49
N ALA A 121 -4.46 1.53 -10.28
CA ALA A 121 -5.31 2.39 -11.08
C ALA A 121 -4.64 3.73 -11.35
N ASP A 122 -4.93 4.31 -12.50
CA ASP A 122 -4.46 5.65 -12.84
C ASP A 122 -5.07 6.70 -11.92
N ASN A 123 -4.27 7.71 -11.58
CA ASN A 123 -4.71 8.87 -10.83
C ASN A 123 -4.42 10.16 -11.62
N PRO A 124 -5.31 10.55 -12.55
CA PRO A 124 -5.11 11.74 -13.36
C PRO A 124 -5.25 13.04 -12.56
N ALA A 125 -5.92 12.98 -11.39
CA ALA A 125 -6.10 14.14 -10.51
C ALA A 125 -4.89 14.41 -9.61
N ALA A 126 -3.93 13.49 -9.53
CA ALA A 126 -2.68 13.72 -8.79
C ALA A 126 -1.80 14.76 -9.48
N VAL A 127 -0.96 15.43 -8.70
CA VAL A 127 0.02 16.39 -9.23
C VAL A 127 1.43 15.99 -8.77
N PRO A 128 2.27 15.45 -9.67
CA PRO A 128 2.00 15.13 -11.09
C PRO A 128 1.01 13.96 -11.25
N PRO A 129 0.36 13.83 -12.42
CA PRO A 129 -0.52 12.70 -12.71
C PRO A 129 0.22 11.37 -12.58
N GLN A 130 -0.40 10.41 -11.89
CA GLN A 130 0.18 9.09 -11.65
C GLN A 130 -0.50 8.06 -12.57
N CYS A 131 0.33 7.26 -13.21
CA CYS A 131 -0.14 6.12 -14.02
C CYS A 131 -0.12 4.84 -13.18
N SER A 132 -0.92 3.86 -13.62
CA SER A 132 -0.84 2.50 -13.10
C SER A 132 0.53 1.88 -13.36
N GLY A 133 0.99 1.04 -12.44
CA GLY A 133 2.28 0.40 -12.48
C GLY A 133 3.21 0.82 -11.34
N ILE A 134 4.44 0.36 -11.41
CA ILE A 134 5.46 0.64 -10.39
C ILE A 134 5.84 2.12 -10.44
N GLN A 135 5.77 2.77 -9.28
CA GLN A 135 6.17 4.17 -9.15
C GLN A 135 7.69 4.28 -9.01
N SER A 136 8.24 5.37 -9.55
CA SER A 136 9.68 5.64 -9.49
C SER A 136 10.16 6.10 -8.12
N GLU A 137 9.26 6.64 -7.32
CA GLU A 137 9.53 7.12 -5.98
C GLU A 137 9.30 6.00 -4.97
N VAL A 138 10.23 5.83 -4.04
CA VAL A 138 10.14 4.81 -3.00
C VAL A 138 9.67 5.43 -1.68
N MET A 139 8.89 4.69 -0.93
CA MET A 139 8.42 5.12 0.39
C MET A 139 9.52 4.89 1.44
N PRO A 140 9.89 5.92 2.20
CA PRO A 140 10.85 5.78 3.28
C PRO A 140 10.32 4.91 4.44
N PRO A 141 11.18 4.51 5.39
CA PRO A 141 10.72 3.84 6.60
C PRO A 141 9.64 4.63 7.34
N GLY A 142 8.57 3.94 7.73
CA GLY A 142 7.42 4.57 8.39
C GLY A 142 6.16 3.70 8.32
N ILE A 143 5.08 4.20 8.91
CA ILE A 143 3.78 3.53 8.92
C ILE A 143 2.81 4.34 8.05
N TYR A 144 2.25 3.70 7.03
CA TYR A 144 1.40 4.34 6.03
C TYR A 144 0.07 3.62 5.89
N PRO A 145 -1.07 4.34 6.01
CA PRO A 145 -2.37 3.79 5.63
C PRO A 145 -2.50 3.79 4.11
N ILE A 146 -2.84 2.67 3.54
CA ILE A 146 -3.00 2.52 2.09
C ILE A 146 -4.39 2.03 1.71
N ASN A 147 -4.85 2.46 0.53
CA ASN A 147 -6.04 1.89 -0.09
C ASN A 147 -5.62 0.69 -0.95
N THR A 148 -5.95 -0.51 -0.47
CA THR A 148 -5.61 -1.77 -1.16
C THR A 148 -6.29 -1.93 -2.53
N LYS A 149 -7.23 -1.04 -2.89
CA LYS A 149 -7.85 -0.99 -4.21
C LYS A 149 -7.12 -0.05 -5.17
N GLU A 150 -6.33 0.85 -4.63
CA GLU A 150 -5.54 1.82 -5.39
C GLU A 150 -4.09 1.39 -5.52
N GLN A 151 -3.50 0.93 -4.42
CA GLN A 151 -2.06 0.72 -4.30
C GLN A 151 -1.74 -0.65 -3.70
N GLN A 152 -0.64 -1.20 -4.15
CA GLN A 152 0.05 -2.32 -3.52
C GLN A 152 1.47 -1.86 -3.18
N ILE A 153 1.95 -2.19 -1.98
CA ILE A 153 3.30 -1.84 -1.56
C ILE A 153 4.07 -3.11 -1.26
N ASP A 154 5.21 -3.25 -1.90
CA ASP A 154 6.16 -4.33 -1.67
C ASP A 154 7.35 -3.76 -0.88
N ILE A 155 7.64 -4.37 0.29
CA ILE A 155 8.74 -3.92 1.15
C ILE A 155 10.02 -4.64 0.74
N VAL A 156 11.04 -3.85 0.40
CA VAL A 156 12.33 -4.32 -0.07
C VAL A 156 13.40 -3.92 0.93
N GLU A 157 14.23 -4.87 1.34
CA GLU A 157 15.39 -4.61 2.19
C GLU A 157 16.45 -3.84 1.42
N ILE A 158 16.83 -2.68 1.95
CA ILE A 158 17.96 -1.90 1.50
C ILE A 158 19.07 -2.06 2.52
N GLY A 159 19.88 -3.07 2.36
CA GLY A 159 20.99 -3.33 3.25
C GLY A 159 22.23 -3.72 2.47
N TYR A 160 23.37 -3.54 3.08
CA TYR A 160 24.59 -4.16 2.60
C TYR A 160 24.41 -5.67 2.73
N ARG A 161 24.25 -6.37 1.62
CA ARG A 161 24.39 -7.82 1.60
C ARG A 161 25.86 -8.15 1.51
N GLU A 162 26.44 -8.50 2.63
CA GLU A 162 27.73 -9.14 2.65
C GLU A 162 27.55 -10.60 2.17
N SER A 163 27.82 -10.86 0.91
CA SER A 163 27.94 -12.23 0.44
C SER A 163 29.39 -12.65 0.60
N THR A 164 29.63 -13.52 1.56
CA THR A 164 30.96 -14.15 1.71
C THR A 164 31.15 -15.13 0.54
N ILE A 165 31.93 -14.73 -0.44
CA ILE A 165 32.30 -15.63 -1.52
C ILE A 165 33.47 -16.49 -1.03
N ALA A 166 33.26 -17.81 -0.95
CA ALA A 166 34.32 -18.75 -0.66
C ALA A 166 35.26 -18.81 -1.87
N VAL A 167 36.40 -18.17 -1.79
CA VAL A 167 37.39 -18.17 -2.83
C VAL A 167 38.28 -19.40 -2.63
N THR A 168 38.34 -20.28 -3.61
CA THR A 168 39.23 -21.44 -3.60
C THR A 168 40.61 -21.00 -4.08
N LYS A 169 41.61 -21.08 -3.18
CA LYS A 169 42.99 -20.79 -3.53
C LYS A 169 43.57 -21.91 -4.40
N GLN A 170 44.26 -21.56 -5.49
CA GLN A 170 44.97 -22.53 -6.28
C GLN A 170 46.10 -23.19 -5.50
N ARG A 171 46.23 -24.49 -5.64
CA ARG A 171 47.28 -25.27 -4.97
C ARG A 171 48.09 -26.04 -6.02
N ASP A 172 49.37 -26.17 -5.74
CA ASP A 172 50.25 -27.01 -6.57
C ASP A 172 49.99 -28.51 -6.32
N ALA A 173 50.70 -29.37 -7.06
CA ALA A 173 50.61 -30.82 -6.91
C ALA A 173 51.05 -31.34 -5.51
N ASN A 174 51.71 -30.52 -4.72
CA ASN A 174 52.16 -30.84 -3.36
C ASN A 174 51.21 -30.26 -2.29
N GLY A 175 50.12 -29.59 -2.71
CA GLY A 175 49.11 -29.02 -1.81
C GLY A 175 49.47 -27.65 -1.25
N GLN A 176 50.53 -27.00 -1.70
CA GLN A 176 50.91 -25.66 -1.32
C GLN A 176 50.13 -24.61 -2.13
N VAL A 177 49.76 -23.51 -1.48
CA VAL A 177 49.05 -22.39 -2.13
C VAL A 177 50.00 -21.74 -3.13
N LEU A 178 49.61 -21.61 -4.38
CA LEU A 178 50.32 -20.85 -5.40
C LEU A 178 50.24 -19.37 -5.08
N LEU A 179 51.39 -18.70 -5.07
CA LEU A 179 51.50 -17.26 -4.91
C LEU A 179 51.80 -16.60 -6.24
N ASP A 180 51.31 -15.37 -6.43
CA ASP A 180 51.65 -14.57 -7.60
C ASP A 180 53.00 -13.86 -7.43
N GLU A 181 53.40 -13.03 -8.39
CA GLU A 181 54.67 -12.28 -8.35
C GLU A 181 54.76 -11.28 -7.22
N ALA A 182 53.57 -10.88 -6.66
CA ALA A 182 53.47 -9.99 -5.49
C ALA A 182 53.45 -10.74 -4.16
N GLY A 183 53.44 -12.08 -4.18
CA GLY A 183 53.41 -12.95 -3.01
C GLY A 183 51.99 -13.16 -2.44
N GLU A 184 50.95 -12.84 -3.21
CA GLU A 184 49.58 -13.06 -2.80
C GLU A 184 49.03 -14.40 -3.33
N PRO A 185 48.08 -15.05 -2.63
CA PRO A 185 47.49 -16.30 -3.04
C PRO A 185 46.75 -16.18 -4.36
N GLN A 186 47.14 -16.95 -5.38
CA GLN A 186 46.39 -17.06 -6.63
C GLN A 186 45.03 -17.70 -6.36
N VAL A 187 43.99 -17.04 -6.88
CA VAL A 187 42.59 -17.48 -6.76
C VAL A 187 42.24 -18.33 -7.99
N ALA A 188 41.61 -19.48 -7.77
CA ALA A 188 41.05 -20.25 -8.85
C ALA A 188 39.93 -19.45 -9.50
N ASP A 189 39.97 -19.32 -10.83
CA ASP A 189 38.91 -18.63 -11.57
C ASP A 189 37.61 -19.40 -11.34
N MET A 190 36.60 -18.70 -10.78
CA MET A 190 35.30 -19.31 -10.59
C MET A 190 34.57 -19.31 -11.93
N SER A 191 34.34 -20.48 -12.49
CA SER A 191 33.72 -20.71 -13.80
C SER A 191 32.22 -20.37 -13.90
N ASP A 192 31.68 -19.69 -12.93
CA ASP A 192 30.22 -19.39 -12.81
C ASP A 192 29.82 -18.02 -13.38
N GLY A 193 30.68 -17.36 -14.13
CA GLY A 193 30.31 -16.17 -14.92
C GLY A 193 30.08 -14.89 -14.12
N ILE A 194 30.49 -14.82 -12.84
CA ILE A 194 30.45 -13.57 -12.08
C ILE A 194 31.73 -12.78 -12.42
N ASN A 195 31.61 -11.85 -13.35
CA ASN A 195 32.65 -10.85 -13.60
C ASN A 195 32.66 -9.85 -12.44
N PHE A 196 33.69 -9.90 -11.60
CA PHE A 196 34.00 -8.82 -10.70
C PHE A 196 34.60 -7.66 -11.49
N PRO A 197 34.09 -6.43 -11.38
CA PRO A 197 34.80 -5.29 -11.94
C PRO A 197 36.19 -5.23 -11.29
N SER A 198 37.22 -5.17 -12.15
CA SER A 198 38.60 -4.96 -11.68
C SER A 198 38.65 -3.68 -10.88
N SER A 199 39.45 -3.64 -9.83
CA SER A 199 39.61 -2.54 -8.89
C SER A 199 40.14 -1.21 -9.49
N ASP A 200 40.27 -1.12 -10.80
CA ASP A 200 40.85 0.01 -11.53
C ASP A 200 39.82 1.00 -12.05
N GLY A 201 38.61 1.01 -11.46
CA GLY A 201 37.49 1.83 -11.94
C GLY A 201 36.74 2.58 -10.84
N PHE A 202 37.43 3.33 -9.99
CA PHE A 202 36.84 4.45 -9.24
C PHE A 202 37.82 5.61 -9.20
#